data_6bc489e1eb739adb6ea799d395162acf
#
_entry.id   6bc489e1eb739adb6ea799d395162acf
#
_cell.length_a   1.000
_cell.length_b   1.000
_cell.length_c   1.000
_cell.angle_alpha   90.00
_cell.angle_beta   90.00
_cell.angle_gamma   90.00
#
_symmetry.space_group_name_H-M   'P 1'
#
loop_
_entity.id
_entity.type
_entity.pdbx_description
1 polymer ?
#
loop_
_entity_poly.entity_id
_entity_poly.type
_entity_poly.pdbx_seq_one_letter_code
_entity_poly.pdbx_strand_id
1 'polypeptide(L)'
;MSVASDRLQPPTPPPLLPFAKGLVQMLKRTLQEDLDRAVAFHGHLCGGQMIGTRMARLALEYFHIEDADTYRDLIAFVECDRCLADAVVSVAHCHLGKRRLKWYDYGIMSASFYDIASGKAIRISQRQDVPRCPKGEDVVAFFNQFSDAELFHVHEVELPDFMEYDLPGKPRKTQICETCGERVHDGRGVEKDGHVYCKRCAGEHVYYVEGAELTAEQIAAGV
;
A
#
# COMPACT_ATOMS: atom_id res chain seq x y z
N MET A 1 -43.72 -13.03 -14.03
CA MET A 1 -43.30 -12.79 -12.64
C MET A 1 -42.00 -12.00 -12.71
N SER A 2 -42.07 -10.69 -12.47
CA SER A 2 -40.95 -9.75 -12.53
C SER A 2 -40.22 -9.75 -11.19
N VAL A 3 -38.94 -10.12 -11.18
CA VAL A 3 -38.09 -10.03 -10.00
C VAL A 3 -37.54 -8.60 -9.94
N ALA A 4 -38.13 -7.81 -9.04
CA ALA A 4 -37.61 -6.46 -8.75
C ALA A 4 -36.22 -6.58 -8.15
N SER A 5 -35.22 -5.97 -8.81
CA SER A 5 -33.85 -5.84 -8.29
C SER A 5 -33.88 -4.82 -7.15
N ASP A 6 -33.80 -5.29 -5.94
CA ASP A 6 -33.56 -4.48 -4.75
C ASP A 6 -32.14 -3.94 -4.83
N ARG A 7 -31.97 -2.71 -5.33
CA ARG A 7 -30.69 -1.99 -5.28
C ARG A 7 -30.52 -1.50 -3.85
N LEU A 8 -29.63 -2.15 -3.11
CA LEU A 8 -29.14 -1.65 -1.83
C LEU A 8 -28.61 -0.24 -2.05
N GLN A 9 -29.27 0.75 -1.47
CA GLN A 9 -28.74 2.11 -1.41
C GLN A 9 -27.45 2.10 -0.61
N PRO A 10 -26.38 2.77 -1.10
CA PRO A 10 -25.15 2.88 -0.31
C PRO A 10 -25.47 3.59 1.02
N PRO A 11 -24.84 3.16 2.12
CA PRO A 11 -25.03 3.80 3.41
C PRO A 11 -24.65 5.28 3.33
N THR A 12 -25.49 6.14 3.91
CA THR A 12 -25.20 7.57 4.07
C THR A 12 -23.85 7.73 4.76
N PRO A 13 -22.92 8.54 4.19
CA PRO A 13 -21.63 8.74 4.83
C PRO A 13 -21.83 9.36 6.23
N PRO A 14 -21.08 8.89 7.24
CA PRO A 14 -21.12 9.52 8.55
C PRO A 14 -20.68 10.98 8.46
N PRO A 15 -21.18 11.86 9.36
CA PRO A 15 -20.81 13.25 9.36
C PRO A 15 -19.27 13.36 9.52
N LEU A 16 -18.67 14.23 8.70
CA LEU A 16 -17.26 14.56 8.76
C LEU A 16 -16.90 14.95 10.19
N LEU A 17 -16.05 14.17 10.85
CA LEU A 17 -15.47 14.55 12.12
C LEU A 17 -14.71 15.86 11.89
N PRO A 18 -14.96 16.92 12.68
CA PRO A 18 -14.15 18.11 12.59
C PRO A 18 -12.72 17.73 12.95
N PHE A 19 -11.79 17.85 12.01
CA PHE A 19 -10.37 17.81 12.32
C PHE A 19 -10.14 18.79 13.44
N ALA A 20 -9.87 18.27 14.65
CA ALA A 20 -9.65 19.09 15.82
C ALA A 20 -8.53 20.09 15.49
N LYS A 21 -8.80 21.38 15.72
CA LYS A 21 -7.79 22.44 15.70
C LYS A 21 -6.89 22.28 16.94
N GLY A 22 -6.15 21.17 17.01
CA GLY A 22 -5.05 20.96 17.92
C GLY A 22 -3.76 21.11 17.13
N LEU A 23 -2.72 21.67 17.75
CA LEU A 23 -1.41 21.93 17.17
C LEU A 23 -1.11 21.01 15.99
N VAL A 24 -1.15 21.57 14.78
CA VAL A 24 -0.74 20.84 13.56
C VAL A 24 0.72 20.57 13.75
N GLN A 25 1.04 19.33 14.12
CA GLN A 25 2.42 18.89 14.23
C GLN A 25 3.01 18.97 12.83
N MET A 26 3.98 19.85 12.63
CA MET A 26 4.55 20.09 11.31
C MET A 26 5.39 18.88 10.91
N LEU A 27 5.05 18.27 9.78
CA LEU A 27 5.91 17.28 9.16
C LEU A 27 7.27 17.91 8.86
N LYS A 28 8.34 17.16 9.00
CA LYS A 28 9.72 17.61 8.77
C LYS A 28 9.91 18.12 7.34
N ARG A 29 9.22 17.51 6.37
CA ARG A 29 9.25 17.93 4.98
C ARG A 29 8.00 18.69 4.58
N THR A 30 8.16 19.67 3.73
CA THR A 30 7.06 20.36 3.05
C THR A 30 6.37 19.44 2.03
N LEU A 31 5.18 19.82 1.57
CA LEU A 31 4.49 19.10 0.50
C LEU A 31 5.35 19.02 -0.77
N GLN A 32 6.04 20.10 -1.12
CA GLN A 32 6.89 20.13 -2.31
C GLN A 32 8.07 19.17 -2.20
N GLU A 33 8.77 19.15 -1.06
CA GLU A 33 9.88 18.21 -0.83
C GLU A 33 9.45 16.75 -0.90
N ASP A 34 8.28 16.42 -0.34
CA ASP A 34 7.72 15.07 -0.43
C ASP A 34 7.31 14.72 -1.86
N LEU A 35 6.73 15.67 -2.59
CA LEU A 35 6.35 15.48 -4.00
C LEU A 35 7.59 15.30 -4.89
N ASP A 36 8.62 16.13 -4.71
CA ASP A 36 9.88 16.01 -5.45
C ASP A 36 10.52 14.63 -5.23
N ARG A 37 10.48 14.14 -4.01
CA ARG A 37 10.96 12.81 -3.65
C ARG A 37 10.14 11.69 -4.32
N ALA A 38 8.83 11.81 -4.32
CA ALA A 38 7.93 10.86 -4.97
C ALA A 38 8.13 10.86 -6.50
N VAL A 39 8.28 12.04 -7.11
CA VAL A 39 8.57 12.20 -8.54
C VAL A 39 9.95 11.64 -8.91
N ALA A 40 10.98 11.88 -8.10
CA ALA A 40 12.31 11.32 -8.32
C ALA A 40 12.32 9.78 -8.27
N PHE A 41 11.49 9.19 -7.41
CA PHE A 41 11.33 7.74 -7.33
C PHE A 41 10.52 7.16 -8.51
N HIS A 42 9.42 7.81 -8.89
CA HIS A 42 8.48 7.36 -9.92
C HIS A 42 8.93 7.71 -11.35
N GLY A 43 9.76 8.76 -11.52
CA GLY A 43 10.29 9.20 -12.81
C GLY A 43 9.53 10.36 -13.48
N HIS A 44 8.31 10.69 -13.06
CA HIS A 44 7.55 11.84 -13.58
C HIS A 44 6.45 12.31 -12.62
N LEU A 45 6.03 13.56 -12.77
CA LEU A 45 4.88 14.11 -12.05
C LEU A 45 3.57 13.73 -12.75
N CYS A 46 2.62 13.20 -11.98
CA CYS A 46 1.26 12.92 -12.43
C CYS A 46 0.24 13.07 -11.29
N GLY A 47 -1.04 13.07 -11.62
CA GLY A 47 -2.11 13.16 -10.61
C GLY A 47 -2.04 12.06 -9.55
N GLY A 48 -1.65 10.85 -9.92
CA GLY A 48 -1.48 9.74 -8.98
C GLY A 48 -0.34 9.97 -7.98
N GLN A 49 0.76 10.62 -8.41
CA GLN A 49 1.84 11.01 -7.51
C GLN A 49 1.36 12.08 -6.51
N MET A 50 0.62 13.09 -6.99
CA MET A 50 0.09 14.14 -6.12
C MET A 50 -0.90 13.58 -5.10
N ILE A 51 -1.84 12.75 -5.54
CA ILE A 51 -2.82 12.09 -4.66
C ILE A 51 -2.13 11.18 -3.64
N GLY A 52 -1.18 10.34 -4.07
CA GLY A 52 -0.45 9.45 -3.18
C GLY A 52 0.43 10.17 -2.16
N THR A 53 1.08 11.27 -2.58
CA THR A 53 1.86 12.13 -1.69
C THR A 53 0.98 12.74 -0.60
N ARG A 54 -0.16 13.32 -0.97
CA ARG A 54 -1.10 13.89 0.02
C ARG A 54 -1.71 12.84 0.93
N MET A 55 -2.05 11.67 0.39
CA MET A 55 -2.56 10.54 1.16
C MET A 55 -1.56 10.06 2.23
N ALA A 56 -0.29 9.90 1.85
CA ALA A 56 0.76 9.50 2.77
C ALA A 56 1.01 10.56 3.86
N ARG A 57 1.03 11.84 3.48
CA ARG A 57 1.17 12.96 4.43
C ARG A 57 0.03 13.01 5.43
N LEU A 58 -1.21 12.83 4.96
CA LEU A 58 -2.39 12.79 5.83
C LEU A 58 -2.31 11.65 6.87
N ALA A 59 -1.77 10.49 6.47
CA ALA A 59 -1.53 9.40 7.41
C ALA A 59 -0.45 9.75 8.44
N LEU A 60 0.67 10.36 8.01
CA LEU A 60 1.74 10.80 8.91
C LEU A 60 1.21 11.84 9.93
N GLU A 61 0.39 12.78 9.48
CA GLU A 61 -0.25 13.78 10.34
C GLU A 61 -1.21 13.14 11.34
N TYR A 62 -2.03 12.17 10.90
CA TYR A 62 -2.95 11.45 11.78
C TYR A 62 -2.23 10.70 12.91
N PHE A 63 -1.11 10.04 12.61
CA PHE A 63 -0.31 9.30 13.59
C PHE A 63 0.74 10.17 14.31
N HIS A 64 0.76 11.47 14.07
CA HIS A 64 1.75 12.40 14.63
C HIS A 64 3.21 12.00 14.36
N ILE A 65 3.48 11.51 13.16
CA ILE A 65 4.82 11.11 12.71
C ILE A 65 5.49 12.29 12.01
N GLU A 66 6.37 13.00 12.69
CA GLU A 66 7.06 14.18 12.14
C GLU A 66 8.05 13.79 11.02
N ASP A 67 8.78 12.70 11.21
CA ASP A 67 9.86 12.24 10.32
C ASP A 67 9.70 10.77 9.95
N ALA A 68 9.11 10.50 8.80
CA ALA A 68 8.92 9.15 8.26
C ALA A 68 10.24 8.42 8.00
N ASP A 69 11.35 9.14 7.74
CA ASP A 69 12.64 8.52 7.45
C ASP A 69 13.25 7.83 8.67
N THR A 70 12.90 8.28 9.86
CA THR A 70 13.39 7.72 11.13
C THR A 70 12.35 6.84 11.83
N TYR A 71 11.05 7.03 11.54
CA TYR A 71 9.98 6.25 12.14
C TYR A 71 9.93 4.83 11.54
N ARG A 72 9.85 3.80 12.40
CA ARG A 72 9.95 2.39 11.98
C ARG A 72 8.67 1.59 12.18
N ASP A 73 7.71 2.10 12.92
CA ASP A 73 6.52 1.37 13.34
C ASP A 73 5.29 1.60 12.43
N LEU A 74 5.46 2.33 11.31
CA LEU A 74 4.41 2.49 10.32
C LEU A 74 4.47 1.40 9.25
N ILE A 75 3.32 0.78 8.96
CA ILE A 75 3.12 -0.17 7.85
C ILE A 75 2.05 0.41 6.93
N ALA A 76 2.30 0.41 5.63
CA ALA A 76 1.34 0.80 4.61
C ALA A 76 0.84 -0.42 3.82
N PHE A 77 -0.45 -0.42 3.48
CA PHE A 77 -1.13 -1.42 2.66
C PHE A 77 -1.72 -0.69 1.46
N VAL A 78 -1.12 -0.86 0.28
CA VAL A 78 -1.62 -0.23 -0.96
C VAL A 78 -2.55 -1.17 -1.69
N GLU A 79 -3.64 -0.64 -2.25
CA GLU A 79 -4.70 -1.42 -2.90
C GLU A 79 -4.63 -1.35 -4.43
N CYS A 80 -3.55 -0.80 -4.98
CA CYS A 80 -3.29 -0.76 -6.41
C CYS A 80 -1.78 -0.79 -6.69
N ASP A 81 -1.43 -1.12 -7.93
CA ASP A 81 -0.09 -1.10 -8.51
C ASP A 81 0.14 0.15 -9.40
N ARG A 82 -0.42 1.30 -9.01
CA ARG A 82 -0.34 2.56 -9.74
C ARG A 82 0.56 3.57 -9.04
N CYS A 83 0.75 4.71 -9.68
CA CYS A 83 1.58 5.83 -9.21
C CYS A 83 1.42 6.17 -7.72
N LEU A 84 0.21 6.00 -7.17
CA LEU A 84 -0.08 6.18 -5.74
C LEU A 84 0.82 5.31 -4.86
N ALA A 85 1.08 4.05 -5.25
CA ALA A 85 1.89 3.12 -4.46
C ALA A 85 3.33 3.64 -4.31
N ASP A 86 3.92 4.16 -5.39
CA ASP A 86 5.27 4.72 -5.38
C ASP A 86 5.37 5.98 -4.52
N ALA A 87 4.34 6.84 -4.56
CA ALA A 87 4.26 8.01 -3.71
C ALA A 87 4.17 7.62 -2.22
N VAL A 88 3.34 6.63 -1.87
CA VAL A 88 3.26 6.10 -0.49
C VAL A 88 4.60 5.54 -0.04
N VAL A 89 5.29 4.75 -0.89
CA VAL A 89 6.63 4.23 -0.59
C VAL A 89 7.61 5.36 -0.27
N SER A 90 7.63 6.39 -1.11
CA SER A 90 8.61 7.47 -1.02
C SER A 90 8.35 8.38 0.20
N VAL A 91 7.10 8.75 0.43
CA VAL A 91 6.71 9.75 1.44
C VAL A 91 6.60 9.12 2.83
N ALA A 92 5.89 8.00 2.96
CA ALA A 92 5.76 7.29 4.24
C ALA A 92 6.98 6.41 4.57
N HIS A 93 7.95 6.33 3.66
CA HIS A 93 9.16 5.51 3.82
C HIS A 93 8.86 4.04 4.14
N CYS A 94 7.76 3.53 3.60
CA CYS A 94 7.31 2.15 3.76
C CYS A 94 7.74 1.31 2.55
N HIS A 95 8.76 0.47 2.72
CA HIS A 95 9.34 -0.34 1.63
C HIS A 95 8.94 -1.80 1.73
N LEU A 96 8.67 -2.44 0.57
CA LEU A 96 8.32 -3.86 0.47
C LEU A 96 9.40 -4.75 1.10
N GLY A 97 10.67 -4.55 0.73
CA GLY A 97 11.80 -5.32 1.26
C GLY A 97 12.09 -5.12 2.75
N LYS A 98 11.51 -4.09 3.37
CA LYS A 98 11.52 -3.87 4.82
C LYS A 98 10.26 -4.41 5.51
N ARG A 99 9.38 -5.06 4.76
CA ARG A 99 8.09 -5.61 5.22
C ARG A 99 7.12 -4.56 5.78
N ARG A 100 7.38 -3.28 5.49
CA ARG A 100 6.54 -2.15 5.88
C ARG A 100 5.60 -1.67 4.78
N LEU A 101 5.66 -2.29 3.59
CA LEU A 101 4.67 -2.15 2.53
C LEU A 101 4.02 -3.51 2.27
N LYS A 102 2.72 -3.52 2.13
CA LYS A 102 1.92 -4.65 1.66
C LYS A 102 1.15 -4.22 0.42
N TRP A 103 1.00 -5.10 -0.54
CA TRP A 103 0.20 -4.85 -1.73
C TRP A 103 -0.96 -5.83 -1.80
N TYR A 104 -2.13 -5.28 -2.02
CA TYR A 104 -3.35 -6.03 -2.30
C TYR A 104 -3.91 -5.58 -3.65
N ASP A 105 -4.07 -6.51 -4.57
CA ASP A 105 -4.50 -6.23 -5.95
C ASP A 105 -6.02 -6.05 -6.04
N TYR A 106 -6.50 -4.90 -5.51
CA TYR A 106 -7.91 -4.51 -5.61
C TYR A 106 -8.15 -3.52 -6.75
N GLY A 107 -7.10 -2.91 -7.32
CA GLY A 107 -7.21 -1.88 -8.35
C GLY A 107 -7.83 -0.58 -7.86
N ILE A 108 -7.84 -0.33 -6.55
CA ILE A 108 -8.48 0.84 -5.91
C ILE A 108 -7.40 1.85 -5.53
N MET A 109 -7.64 3.13 -5.84
CA MET A 109 -6.77 4.26 -5.43
C MET A 109 -6.94 4.53 -3.93
N SER A 110 -6.37 3.66 -3.12
CA SER A 110 -6.51 3.62 -1.67
C SER A 110 -5.26 3.04 -1.01
N ALA A 111 -5.02 3.44 0.22
CA ALA A 111 -4.06 2.79 1.11
C ALA A 111 -4.56 2.78 2.55
N SER A 112 -4.22 1.72 3.27
CA SER A 112 -4.36 1.67 4.73
C SER A 112 -3.01 1.84 5.38
N PHE A 113 -2.99 2.44 6.56
CA PHE A 113 -1.79 2.67 7.34
C PHE A 113 -2.02 2.15 8.75
N TYR A 114 -1.10 1.34 9.22
CA TYR A 114 -1.12 0.75 10.55
C TYR A 114 0.10 1.20 11.34
N ASP A 115 -0.14 1.82 12.47
CA ASP A 115 0.92 2.19 13.42
C ASP A 115 1.03 1.13 14.52
N ILE A 116 2.16 0.42 14.52
CA ILE A 116 2.45 -0.66 15.47
C ILE A 116 2.47 -0.14 16.90
N ALA A 117 3.00 1.07 17.11
CA ALA A 117 3.17 1.65 18.45
C ALA A 117 1.82 1.93 19.13
N SER A 118 0.86 2.44 18.39
CA SER A 118 -0.50 2.73 18.93
C SER A 118 -1.48 1.57 18.74
N GLY A 119 -1.18 0.60 17.87
CA GLY A 119 -2.09 -0.47 17.49
C GLY A 119 -3.29 -0.01 16.64
N LYS A 120 -3.25 1.21 16.09
CA LYS A 120 -4.34 1.79 15.30
C LYS A 120 -4.08 1.69 13.81
N ALA A 121 -5.16 1.60 13.05
CA ALA A 121 -5.11 1.65 11.60
C ALA A 121 -6.16 2.60 11.03
N ILE A 122 -5.79 3.27 9.93
CA ILE A 122 -6.72 4.03 9.10
C ILE A 122 -6.63 3.58 7.65
N ARG A 123 -7.75 3.68 6.94
CA ARG A 123 -7.80 3.53 5.48
C ARG A 123 -8.17 4.85 4.86
N ILE A 124 -7.38 5.29 3.89
CA ILE A 124 -7.58 6.51 3.12
C ILE A 124 -7.86 6.10 1.68
N SER A 125 -8.98 6.52 1.12
CA SER A 125 -9.35 6.25 -0.26
C SER A 125 -9.68 7.54 -1.00
N GLN A 126 -9.26 7.62 -2.26
CA GLN A 126 -9.64 8.75 -3.11
C GLN A 126 -11.16 8.76 -3.32
N ARG A 127 -11.77 9.93 -3.19
CA ARG A 127 -13.20 10.10 -3.49
C ARG A 127 -13.46 9.94 -4.98
N GLN A 128 -14.61 9.37 -5.33
CA GLN A 128 -14.99 9.08 -6.71
C GLN A 128 -15.28 10.35 -7.54
N ASP A 129 -15.63 11.45 -6.87
CA ASP A 129 -15.99 12.73 -7.45
C ASP A 129 -14.79 13.67 -7.65
N VAL A 130 -13.58 13.26 -7.27
CA VAL A 130 -12.35 14.02 -7.54
C VAL A 130 -12.10 14.10 -9.04
N PRO A 131 -12.06 15.29 -9.63
CA PRO A 131 -11.87 15.43 -11.06
C PRO A 131 -10.43 15.07 -11.46
N ARG A 132 -10.27 14.65 -12.69
CA ARG A 132 -8.93 14.45 -13.27
C ARG A 132 -8.36 15.81 -13.67
N CYS A 133 -7.07 16.01 -13.38
CA CYS A 133 -6.36 17.17 -13.88
C CYS A 133 -6.42 17.18 -15.42
N PRO A 134 -6.89 18.26 -16.05
CA PRO A 134 -6.94 18.36 -17.49
C PRO A 134 -5.54 18.28 -18.11
N LYS A 135 -5.49 17.74 -19.34
CA LYS A 135 -4.21 17.57 -20.03
C LYS A 135 -3.56 18.91 -20.33
N GLY A 136 -2.32 19.11 -19.87
CA GLY A 136 -1.55 20.33 -20.08
C GLY A 136 -1.67 21.36 -18.97
N GLU A 137 -2.51 21.12 -17.98
CA GLU A 137 -2.57 21.95 -16.77
C GLU A 137 -1.50 21.54 -15.74
N ASP A 138 -1.16 22.49 -14.87
CA ASP A 138 -0.25 22.25 -13.75
C ASP A 138 -0.93 21.35 -12.71
N VAL A 139 -0.42 20.14 -12.56
CA VAL A 139 -0.95 19.12 -11.65
C VAL A 139 -0.94 19.59 -10.19
N VAL A 140 0.11 20.31 -9.78
CA VAL A 140 0.24 20.78 -8.40
C VAL A 140 -0.77 21.88 -8.12
N ALA A 141 -0.83 22.88 -9.01
CA ALA A 141 -1.79 23.97 -8.89
C ALA A 141 -3.23 23.46 -8.93
N PHE A 142 -3.51 22.47 -9.79
CA PHE A 142 -4.83 21.86 -9.90
C PHE A 142 -5.26 21.18 -8.59
N PHE A 143 -4.45 20.29 -8.04
CA PHE A 143 -4.84 19.55 -6.83
C PHE A 143 -4.76 20.39 -5.55
N ASN A 144 -3.97 21.47 -5.53
CA ASN A 144 -3.92 22.40 -4.39
C ASN A 144 -5.21 23.22 -4.22
N GLN A 145 -6.13 23.20 -5.19
CA GLN A 145 -7.46 23.83 -5.05
C GLN A 145 -8.38 23.03 -4.12
N PHE A 146 -8.07 21.75 -3.86
CA PHE A 146 -8.89 20.86 -3.04
C PHE A 146 -8.25 20.64 -1.66
N SER A 147 -9.06 20.67 -0.62
CA SER A 147 -8.68 20.20 0.71
C SER A 147 -8.54 18.67 0.74
N ASP A 148 -7.90 18.12 1.75
CA ASP A 148 -7.83 16.66 1.91
C ASP A 148 -9.20 16.01 2.15
N ALA A 149 -10.12 16.71 2.79
CA ALA A 149 -11.49 16.26 2.98
C ALA A 149 -12.30 16.18 1.66
N GLU A 150 -11.94 16.99 0.66
CA GLU A 150 -12.54 16.93 -0.68
C GLU A 150 -11.88 15.85 -1.54
N LEU A 151 -10.63 15.47 -1.25
CA LEU A 151 -9.91 14.44 -1.99
C LEU A 151 -10.14 13.03 -1.46
N PHE A 152 -10.34 12.87 -0.13
CA PHE A 152 -10.29 11.57 0.51
C PHE A 152 -11.48 11.27 1.41
N HIS A 153 -11.80 9.98 1.48
CA HIS A 153 -12.49 9.38 2.63
C HIS A 153 -11.42 8.80 3.56
N VAL A 154 -11.56 9.03 4.85
CA VAL A 154 -10.68 8.48 5.89
C VAL A 154 -11.54 7.70 6.89
N HIS A 155 -11.19 6.44 7.14
CA HIS A 155 -11.88 5.59 8.10
C HIS A 155 -10.88 4.94 9.05
N GLU A 156 -11.21 4.83 10.32
CA GLU A 156 -10.54 3.87 11.20
C GLU A 156 -10.94 2.46 10.76
N VAL A 157 -9.97 1.54 10.76
CA VAL A 157 -10.17 0.17 10.32
C VAL A 157 -9.48 -0.80 11.27
N GLU A 158 -9.96 -2.05 11.28
CA GLU A 158 -9.29 -3.16 11.92
C GLU A 158 -8.63 -4.04 10.84
N LEU A 159 -7.56 -4.72 11.19
CA LEU A 159 -6.80 -5.61 10.31
C LEU A 159 -6.81 -7.03 10.88
N PRO A 160 -7.95 -7.75 10.81
CA PRO A 160 -8.14 -9.04 11.49
C PRO A 160 -7.18 -10.12 11.01
N ASP A 161 -6.78 -10.07 9.75
CA ASP A 161 -5.88 -11.05 9.13
C ASP A 161 -4.39 -10.67 9.25
N PHE A 162 -4.08 -9.56 9.95
CA PHE A 162 -2.70 -9.12 10.13
C PHE A 162 -2.05 -9.92 11.26
N MET A 163 -1.11 -10.77 10.88
CA MET A 163 -0.49 -11.74 11.79
C MET A 163 0.88 -11.27 12.27
N GLU A 164 1.35 -11.84 13.38
CA GLU A 164 2.70 -11.58 13.89
C GLU A 164 3.79 -11.78 12.82
N TYR A 165 3.62 -12.76 11.92
CA TYR A 165 4.55 -13.00 10.82
C TYR A 165 4.59 -11.87 9.77
N ASP A 166 3.63 -10.96 9.77
CA ASP A 166 3.57 -9.82 8.85
C ASP A 166 4.30 -8.59 9.38
N LEU A 167 4.64 -8.57 10.65
CA LEU A 167 5.41 -7.49 11.25
C LEU A 167 6.82 -7.35 10.62
N PRO A 168 7.39 -6.14 10.57
CA PRO A 168 8.76 -5.92 10.16
C PRO A 168 9.76 -6.71 11.00
N GLY A 169 10.90 -7.05 10.42
CA GLY A 169 11.98 -7.75 11.13
C GLY A 169 12.61 -8.88 10.31
N LYS A 170 13.41 -9.70 11.01
CA LYS A 170 14.01 -10.91 10.41
C LYS A 170 12.93 -11.95 10.14
N PRO A 171 13.13 -12.87 9.17
CA PRO A 171 12.22 -13.99 8.97
C PRO A 171 12.01 -14.76 10.27
N ARG A 172 10.75 -14.92 10.69
CA ARG A 172 10.42 -15.54 12.00
C ARG A 172 10.25 -17.04 11.92
N LYS A 173 9.76 -17.54 10.80
CA LYS A 173 9.59 -18.98 10.51
C LYS A 173 10.08 -19.24 9.10
N THR A 174 11.22 -19.93 8.99
CA THR A 174 11.76 -20.38 7.69
C THR A 174 11.58 -21.90 7.62
N GLN A 175 10.98 -22.36 6.54
CA GLN A 175 10.71 -23.78 6.26
C GLN A 175 11.34 -24.15 4.92
N ILE A 176 11.58 -25.42 4.69
CA ILE A 176 12.09 -25.94 3.42
C ILE A 176 10.95 -26.70 2.74
N CYS A 177 10.69 -26.39 1.48
CA CYS A 177 9.74 -27.14 0.68
C CYS A 177 10.28 -28.55 0.41
N GLU A 178 9.54 -29.58 0.78
CA GLU A 178 9.99 -30.97 0.65
C GLU A 178 10.07 -31.46 -0.81
N THR A 179 9.36 -30.78 -1.73
CA THR A 179 9.40 -31.16 -3.15
C THR A 179 10.55 -30.48 -3.90
N CYS A 180 10.71 -29.14 -3.79
CA CYS A 180 11.69 -28.40 -4.60
C CYS A 180 12.92 -27.93 -3.80
N GLY A 181 12.94 -28.09 -2.48
CA GLY A 181 14.06 -27.67 -1.62
C GLY A 181 14.15 -26.14 -1.41
N GLU A 182 13.25 -25.35 -1.96
CA GLU A 182 13.25 -23.88 -1.79
C GLU A 182 12.88 -23.48 -0.37
N ARG A 183 13.47 -22.37 0.07
CA ARG A 183 13.18 -21.80 1.38
C ARG A 183 11.90 -20.97 1.33
N VAL A 184 10.98 -21.26 2.23
CA VAL A 184 9.72 -20.54 2.43
C VAL A 184 9.79 -19.79 3.75
N HIS A 185 9.73 -18.45 3.68
CA HIS A 185 9.87 -17.60 4.85
C HIS A 185 8.50 -17.19 5.43
N ASP A 186 8.54 -16.76 6.69
CA ASP A 186 7.44 -16.07 7.38
C ASP A 186 6.15 -16.90 7.46
N GLY A 187 6.29 -18.20 7.66
CA GLY A 187 5.15 -19.09 7.85
C GLY A 187 4.27 -19.27 6.60
N ARG A 188 4.79 -18.94 5.40
CA ARG A 188 4.04 -19.07 4.13
C ARG A 188 4.10 -20.45 3.51
N GLY A 189 4.70 -21.42 4.20
CA GLY A 189 4.62 -22.83 3.81
C GLY A 189 3.21 -23.37 4.00
N VAL A 190 2.80 -24.24 3.07
CA VAL A 190 1.54 -24.99 3.15
C VAL A 190 1.81 -26.32 3.80
N GLU A 191 1.19 -26.58 4.94
CA GLU A 191 1.33 -27.84 5.67
C GLU A 191 0.22 -28.81 5.23
N LYS A 192 0.62 -30.01 4.75
CA LYS A 192 -0.28 -31.10 4.37
C LYS A 192 0.29 -32.43 4.89
N ASP A 193 -0.48 -33.18 5.63
CA ASP A 193 -0.11 -34.52 6.15
C ASP A 193 1.21 -34.54 6.92
N GLY A 194 1.55 -33.46 7.65
CA GLY A 194 2.79 -33.32 8.40
C GLY A 194 4.01 -32.88 7.58
N HIS A 195 3.81 -32.59 6.30
CA HIS A 195 4.84 -32.14 5.35
C HIS A 195 4.65 -30.67 4.99
N VAL A 196 5.75 -30.01 4.63
CA VAL A 196 5.77 -28.58 4.26
C VAL A 196 6.06 -28.41 2.78
N TYR A 197 5.24 -27.63 2.11
CA TYR A 197 5.37 -27.32 0.69
C TYR A 197 5.35 -25.80 0.46
N CYS A 198 6.06 -25.30 -0.55
CA CYS A 198 5.78 -23.96 -1.06
C CYS A 198 4.41 -23.96 -1.76
N LYS A 199 3.81 -22.79 -1.96
CA LYS A 199 2.49 -22.65 -2.57
C LYS A 199 2.40 -23.35 -3.93
N ARG A 200 3.44 -23.20 -4.77
CA ARG A 200 3.53 -23.87 -6.07
C ARG A 200 3.46 -25.40 -5.94
N CYS A 201 4.31 -25.99 -5.10
CA CYS A 201 4.36 -27.45 -4.92
C CYS A 201 3.12 -27.99 -4.19
N ALA A 202 2.43 -27.13 -3.43
CA ALA A 202 1.14 -27.44 -2.83
C ALA A 202 -0.03 -27.45 -3.83
N GLY A 203 0.20 -27.02 -5.08
CA GLY A 203 -0.82 -26.92 -6.14
C GLY A 203 -1.66 -25.67 -6.08
N GLU A 204 -1.22 -24.60 -5.35
CA GLU A 204 -1.84 -23.29 -5.44
C GLU A 204 -1.51 -22.64 -6.79
N HIS A 205 -2.40 -21.74 -7.24
CA HIS A 205 -2.18 -20.98 -8.47
C HIS A 205 -0.93 -20.10 -8.36
N VAL A 206 -0.08 -20.17 -9.37
CA VAL A 206 1.09 -19.32 -9.54
C VAL A 206 1.01 -18.60 -10.90
N TYR A 207 1.66 -17.45 -11.01
CA TYR A 207 1.58 -16.58 -12.20
C TYR A 207 2.43 -17.02 -13.39
N TYR A 208 3.18 -18.12 -13.28
CA TYR A 208 4.07 -18.63 -14.32
C TYR A 208 3.91 -20.14 -14.52
N VAL A 209 4.36 -20.63 -15.67
CA VAL A 209 4.57 -22.04 -15.93
C VAL A 209 6.07 -22.26 -16.01
N GLU A 210 6.58 -23.20 -15.23
CA GLU A 210 8.01 -23.48 -15.17
C GLU A 210 8.48 -24.17 -16.44
N GLY A 211 9.55 -23.64 -17.04
CA GLY A 211 10.25 -24.23 -18.16
C GLY A 211 11.47 -25.04 -17.72
N ALA A 212 12.32 -25.41 -18.68
CA ALA A 212 13.60 -26.06 -18.38
C ALA A 212 14.56 -25.08 -17.67
N GLU A 213 15.38 -25.60 -16.78
CA GLU A 213 16.48 -24.83 -16.17
C GLU A 213 17.49 -24.42 -17.25
N LEU A 214 17.86 -23.13 -17.25
CA LEU A 214 18.85 -22.60 -18.20
C LEU A 214 20.26 -22.89 -17.73
N THR A 215 21.12 -23.32 -18.66
CA THR A 215 22.57 -23.45 -18.39
C THR A 215 23.26 -22.09 -18.32
N ALA A 216 24.44 -22.04 -17.73
CA ALA A 216 25.24 -20.81 -17.67
C ALA A 216 25.57 -20.26 -19.07
N GLU A 217 25.76 -21.12 -20.07
CA GLU A 217 25.99 -20.72 -21.47
C GLU A 217 24.76 -20.11 -22.11
N GLN A 218 23.57 -20.66 -21.86
CA GLN A 218 22.30 -20.08 -22.34
C GLN A 218 22.02 -18.73 -21.70
N ILE A 219 22.29 -18.59 -20.38
CA ILE A 219 22.16 -17.30 -19.68
C ILE A 219 23.12 -16.26 -20.25
N ALA A 220 24.38 -16.64 -20.51
CA ALA A 220 25.38 -15.74 -21.07
C ALA A 220 25.10 -15.32 -22.51
N ALA A 221 24.44 -16.18 -23.30
CA ALA A 221 24.06 -15.87 -24.69
C ALA A 221 22.91 -14.86 -24.77
N GLY A 222 22.10 -14.76 -23.70
CA GLY A 222 20.91 -13.89 -23.66
C GLY A 222 19.80 -14.35 -24.63
N VAL A 223 18.77 -13.50 -24.76
CA VAL A 223 17.64 -13.70 -25.68
C VAL A 223 17.80 -12.74 -26.87
#